data_30bff43d5f33515bffddbd2422068390
#
_entry.id   30bff43d5f33515bffddbd2422068390
#
_cell.length_a   1.000
_cell.length_b   1.000
_cell.length_c   1.000
_cell.angle_alpha   90.00
_cell.angle_beta   90.00
_cell.angle_gamma   90.00
#
_symmetry.space_group_name_H-M   'P 1'
#
loop_
_entity.id
_entity.type
_entity.pdbx_description
1 polymer ?
#
loop_
_entity_poly.entity_id
_entity_poly.type
_entity_poly.pdbx_seq_one_letter_code
_entity_poly.pdbx_strand_id
1 'polypeptide(L)'
;MKTIHYLIFSALTLALNACNHKEQKSKVNKEASFEGIYLGQKPPGLTPIPFAPGLVSTEIYEYDGAFSKDMKAFYFIRRGEENKTSAFYEYKYNDTNGEWEKSEIASPWIGRPVISPDGETMHLGDNYLKRTASGWSELKKLEPPTVSNDSMYIMRLSSSTNGTYYFDTYKENDSTFPIRYSRLINGKHEEPIALPKAINTGTFLSHPFIAPDESYLLFDAIREDGYGDSDIYISFKQKDGSWGNAINLGDKINTNAWEASASITPDGKYLFFSRNVGSDDFENVDIFWVDAKVIFSLERS
;
A
#
# COMPACT_ATOMS: atom_id res chain seq x y z
N MET A 1 -37.26 -16.37 88.69
CA MET A 1 -36.70 -17.10 87.54
C MET A 1 -35.64 -16.19 86.87
N LYS A 2 -34.36 -16.52 87.11
CA LYS A 2 -33.22 -15.69 86.68
C LYS A 2 -32.61 -16.34 85.48
N THR A 3 -32.56 -15.63 84.38
CA THR A 3 -31.95 -16.06 83.16
C THR A 3 -30.52 -15.53 83.09
N ILE A 4 -29.55 -16.44 83.00
CA ILE A 4 -28.13 -16.12 82.99
C ILE A 4 -27.69 -15.99 81.47
N HIS A 5 -27.12 -14.84 81.20
CA HIS A 5 -26.53 -14.61 79.89
C HIS A 5 -25.02 -14.99 79.87
N TYR A 6 -24.61 -15.96 79.06
CA TYR A 6 -23.20 -16.24 78.80
C TYR A 6 -22.71 -15.40 77.62
N LEU A 7 -21.75 -14.53 77.95
CA LEU A 7 -20.95 -13.83 76.91
C LEU A 7 -19.80 -14.76 76.42
N ILE A 8 -19.85 -15.12 75.19
CA ILE A 8 -18.73 -15.84 74.53
C ILE A 8 -17.85 -14.78 73.87
N PHE A 9 -16.63 -14.60 74.39
CA PHE A 9 -15.58 -13.85 73.73
C PHE A 9 -14.98 -14.72 72.67
N SER A 10 -15.16 -14.36 71.34
CA SER A 10 -14.48 -14.96 70.23
C SER A 10 -13.25 -14.11 69.92
N ALA A 11 -12.07 -14.67 70.18
CA ALA A 11 -10.83 -14.05 69.82
C ALA A 11 -10.62 -14.23 68.28
N LEU A 12 -10.65 -13.12 67.54
CA LEU A 12 -10.40 -13.08 66.12
C LEU A 12 -8.88 -12.94 65.88
N THR A 13 -8.22 -14.06 65.56
CA THR A 13 -6.82 -14.06 65.12
C THR A 13 -6.77 -13.56 63.66
N LEU A 14 -6.25 -12.35 63.46
CA LEU A 14 -5.89 -11.83 62.14
C LEU A 14 -4.66 -12.58 61.61
N ALA A 15 -4.88 -13.51 60.70
CA ALA A 15 -3.81 -14.05 59.85
C ALA A 15 -3.51 -13.05 58.75
N LEU A 16 -2.38 -12.36 58.84
CA LEU A 16 -1.83 -11.56 57.76
C LEU A 16 -1.33 -12.48 56.65
N ASN A 17 -2.17 -12.74 55.67
CA ASN A 17 -1.73 -13.31 54.39
C ASN A 17 -0.99 -12.22 53.58
N ALA A 18 0.33 -12.25 53.65
CA ALA A 18 1.18 -11.52 52.73
C ALA A 18 0.96 -12.12 51.32
N CYS A 19 0.12 -11.49 50.52
CA CYS A 19 0.06 -11.76 49.08
C CYS A 19 1.39 -11.34 48.48
N ASN A 20 2.24 -12.33 48.18
CA ASN A 20 3.33 -12.20 47.25
C ASN A 20 2.74 -11.88 45.89
N HIS A 21 2.59 -10.60 45.57
CA HIS A 21 2.47 -10.16 44.20
C HIS A 21 3.81 -10.46 43.46
N LYS A 22 3.89 -11.65 42.90
CA LYS A 22 4.83 -11.84 41.78
C LYS A 22 4.39 -10.87 40.70
N GLU A 23 5.14 -9.78 40.54
CA GLU A 23 5.11 -8.98 39.34
C GLU A 23 5.29 -9.96 38.16
N GLN A 24 4.20 -10.24 37.49
CA GLN A 24 4.22 -10.79 36.15
C GLN A 24 4.85 -9.70 35.27
N LYS A 25 6.18 -9.70 35.16
CA LYS A 25 6.85 -8.96 34.09
C LYS A 25 6.18 -9.42 32.81
N SER A 26 5.35 -8.57 32.24
CA SER A 26 4.89 -8.71 30.88
C SER A 26 6.16 -8.96 30.07
N LYS A 27 6.27 -10.12 29.47
CA LYS A 27 7.22 -10.33 28.40
C LYS A 27 6.81 -9.33 27.31
N VAL A 28 7.46 -8.18 27.32
CA VAL A 28 7.52 -7.35 26.12
C VAL A 28 8.12 -8.33 25.10
N ASN A 29 7.29 -8.82 24.21
CA ASN A 29 7.76 -9.51 23.03
C ASN A 29 8.68 -8.50 22.37
N LYS A 30 9.98 -8.75 22.44
CA LYS A 30 10.98 -8.01 21.70
C LYS A 30 10.58 -8.26 20.24
N GLU A 31 9.93 -7.29 19.62
CA GLU A 31 9.68 -7.34 18.18
C GLU A 31 11.02 -7.68 17.54
N ALA A 32 11.01 -8.67 16.67
CA ALA A 32 12.24 -9.12 16.04
C ALA A 32 12.90 -7.91 15.37
N SER A 33 14.12 -7.61 15.72
CA SER A 33 14.88 -6.55 15.06
C SER A 33 15.23 -7.01 13.65
N PHE A 34 14.82 -6.23 12.64
CA PHE A 34 15.05 -6.55 11.24
C PHE A 34 16.18 -5.68 10.73
N GLU A 35 17.35 -6.29 10.56
CA GLU A 35 18.53 -5.63 10.04
C GLU A 35 18.56 -5.67 8.52
N GLY A 36 19.07 -4.61 7.88
CA GLY A 36 19.26 -4.52 6.44
C GLY A 36 18.09 -3.92 5.68
N ILE A 37 18.26 -3.79 4.36
CA ILE A 37 17.24 -3.28 3.44
C ILE A 37 16.08 -4.29 3.31
N TYR A 38 14.92 -3.84 2.84
CA TYR A 38 13.71 -4.65 2.63
C TYR A 38 13.19 -5.31 3.91
N LEU A 39 13.19 -4.58 5.04
CA LEU A 39 12.76 -5.08 6.36
C LEU A 39 13.47 -6.40 6.75
N GLY A 40 14.75 -6.55 6.39
CA GLY A 40 15.54 -7.74 6.68
C GLY A 40 15.19 -8.98 5.86
N GLN A 41 14.23 -8.89 4.94
CA GLN A 41 13.86 -10.02 4.10
C GLN A 41 14.88 -10.23 2.97
N LYS A 42 15.22 -11.50 2.72
CA LYS A 42 16.03 -11.87 1.56
C LYS A 42 15.25 -11.61 0.27
N PRO A 43 15.86 -10.92 -0.72
CA PRO A 43 15.20 -10.65 -2.00
C PRO A 43 14.66 -11.88 -2.71
N PRO A 44 13.47 -11.77 -3.37
CA PRO A 44 12.90 -12.84 -4.17
C PRO A 44 13.68 -13.06 -5.46
N GLY A 45 13.47 -14.23 -6.08
CA GLY A 45 13.84 -14.47 -7.47
C GLY A 45 12.74 -14.04 -8.44
N LEU A 46 12.51 -14.87 -9.47
CA LEU A 46 11.48 -14.65 -10.50
C LEU A 46 10.09 -15.22 -10.13
N THR A 47 9.91 -15.64 -8.89
CA THR A 47 8.63 -16.10 -8.34
C THR A 47 8.20 -15.15 -7.24
N PRO A 48 6.99 -14.59 -7.30
CA PRO A 48 6.49 -13.71 -6.25
C PRO A 48 6.38 -14.42 -4.90
N ILE A 49 6.73 -13.70 -3.85
CA ILE A 49 6.56 -14.13 -2.46
C ILE A 49 5.93 -13.00 -1.65
N PRO A 50 5.22 -13.28 -0.53
CA PRO A 50 4.75 -12.24 0.37
C PRO A 50 5.90 -11.38 0.90
N PHE A 51 5.67 -10.07 1.00
CA PHE A 51 6.65 -9.14 1.53
C PHE A 51 6.60 -9.07 3.04
N ALA A 52 7.74 -9.26 3.69
CA ALA A 52 7.93 -9.20 5.14
C ALA A 52 6.82 -9.93 5.94
N PRO A 53 6.69 -11.28 5.77
CA PRO A 53 5.65 -12.06 6.43
C PRO A 53 5.64 -11.87 7.95
N GLY A 54 4.44 -11.69 8.53
CA GLY A 54 4.24 -11.42 9.95
C GLY A 54 4.49 -9.96 10.37
N LEU A 55 5.05 -9.13 9.48
CA LEU A 55 5.24 -7.69 9.70
C LEU A 55 4.33 -6.86 8.81
N VAL A 56 4.44 -7.07 7.50
CA VAL A 56 3.64 -6.40 6.47
C VAL A 56 2.55 -7.35 5.99
N SER A 57 2.90 -8.49 5.40
CA SER A 57 1.91 -9.51 5.02
C SER A 57 1.53 -10.35 6.23
N THR A 58 0.23 -10.36 6.59
CA THR A 58 -0.33 -11.06 7.76
C THR A 58 -1.57 -11.86 7.37
N GLU A 59 -2.44 -12.21 8.33
CA GLU A 59 -3.69 -12.94 8.07
C GLU A 59 -4.90 -12.01 7.85
N ILE A 60 -4.65 -10.72 7.53
CA ILE A 60 -5.71 -9.74 7.28
C ILE A 60 -5.49 -9.04 5.92
N TYR A 61 -5.93 -7.80 5.77
CA TYR A 61 -5.92 -7.10 4.49
C TYR A 61 -4.84 -6.02 4.46
N GLU A 62 -3.72 -6.28 3.80
CA GLU A 62 -2.66 -5.31 3.55
C GLU A 62 -2.51 -5.00 2.06
N TYR A 63 -2.35 -3.74 1.71
CA TYR A 63 -2.29 -3.32 0.32
C TYR A 63 -1.48 -2.03 0.10
N ASP A 64 -1.10 -1.77 -1.15
CA ASP A 64 -0.43 -0.54 -1.59
C ASP A 64 0.90 -0.26 -0.88
N GLY A 65 1.87 -1.16 -1.03
CA GLY A 65 3.22 -0.96 -0.52
C GLY A 65 4.03 0.05 -1.34
N ALA A 66 4.68 1.02 -0.66
CA ALA A 66 5.53 2.02 -1.29
C ALA A 66 6.80 2.29 -0.47
N PHE A 67 7.97 2.17 -1.12
CA PHE A 67 9.24 2.62 -0.51
C PHE A 67 9.47 4.11 -0.73
N SER A 68 10.09 4.76 0.27
CA SER A 68 10.71 6.07 0.07
C SER A 68 11.86 5.98 -0.96
N LYS A 69 12.19 7.12 -1.60
CA LYS A 69 13.25 7.20 -2.60
C LYS A 69 14.61 6.65 -2.13
N ASP A 70 14.93 6.86 -0.87
CA ASP A 70 16.18 6.40 -0.23
C ASP A 70 16.10 4.96 0.30
N MET A 71 14.96 4.27 0.09
CA MET A 71 14.68 2.91 0.57
C MET A 71 14.71 2.75 2.10
N LYS A 72 14.63 3.85 2.86
CA LYS A 72 14.68 3.87 4.33
C LYS A 72 13.32 4.02 5.01
N ALA A 73 12.24 4.11 4.25
CA ALA A 73 10.88 4.03 4.76
C ALA A 73 10.02 3.18 3.83
N PHE A 74 9.11 2.41 4.41
CA PHE A 74 8.11 1.62 3.70
C PHE A 74 6.73 1.96 4.24
N TYR A 75 5.82 2.32 3.35
CA TYR A 75 4.45 2.74 3.65
C TYR A 75 3.47 1.72 3.11
N PHE A 76 2.43 1.43 3.86
CA PHE A 76 1.35 0.53 3.41
C PHE A 76 0.08 0.78 4.20
N ILE A 77 -1.03 0.23 3.72
CA ILE A 77 -2.32 0.30 4.37
C ILE A 77 -2.68 -1.08 4.90
N ARG A 78 -3.21 -1.13 6.13
CA ARG A 78 -3.79 -2.33 6.71
C ARG A 78 -5.22 -2.06 7.14
N ARG A 79 -6.15 -2.92 6.74
CA ARG A 79 -7.53 -2.88 7.20
C ARG A 79 -7.63 -3.58 8.56
N GLY A 80 -8.25 -2.94 9.55
CA GLY A 80 -8.46 -3.53 10.86
C GLY A 80 -9.54 -4.63 10.85
N GLU A 81 -9.39 -5.62 11.72
CA GLU A 81 -10.25 -6.80 11.78
C GLU A 81 -11.71 -6.48 12.16
N GLU A 82 -11.93 -5.75 13.27
CA GLU A 82 -13.25 -5.59 13.86
C GLU A 82 -14.13 -4.52 13.19
N ASN A 83 -13.55 -3.41 12.73
CA ASN A 83 -14.30 -2.26 12.22
C ASN A 83 -14.11 -2.01 10.72
N LYS A 84 -13.35 -2.84 10.02
CA LYS A 84 -12.95 -2.61 8.62
C LYS A 84 -12.34 -1.22 8.36
N THR A 85 -11.94 -0.53 9.42
CA THR A 85 -11.27 0.76 9.34
C THR A 85 -9.82 0.51 8.95
N SER A 86 -9.38 1.18 7.88
CA SER A 86 -8.00 1.08 7.43
C SER A 86 -7.11 2.03 8.24
N ALA A 87 -5.88 1.60 8.51
CA ALA A 87 -4.84 2.40 9.11
C ALA A 87 -3.62 2.49 8.17
N PHE A 88 -2.93 3.62 8.21
CA PHE A 88 -1.76 3.88 7.41
C PHE A 88 -0.51 3.65 8.26
N TYR A 89 0.37 2.78 7.81
CA TYR A 89 1.57 2.36 8.53
C TYR A 89 2.84 2.79 7.81
N GLU A 90 3.85 3.11 8.61
CA GLU A 90 5.23 3.34 8.19
C GLU A 90 6.14 2.36 8.92
N TYR A 91 7.04 1.71 8.20
CA TYR A 91 8.29 1.19 8.76
C TYR A 91 9.41 2.14 8.37
N LYS A 92 10.18 2.61 9.32
CA LYS A 92 11.30 3.54 9.10
C LYS A 92 12.58 2.93 9.62
N TYR A 93 13.63 2.95 8.78
CA TYR A 93 14.95 2.49 9.16
C TYR A 93 15.65 3.53 10.01
N ASN A 94 16.14 3.10 11.17
CA ASN A 94 16.92 3.92 12.09
C ASN A 94 18.41 3.65 11.88
N ASP A 95 19.12 4.59 11.26
CA ASP A 95 20.56 4.48 10.96
C ASP A 95 21.43 4.35 12.22
N THR A 96 20.92 4.71 13.41
CA THR A 96 21.69 4.68 14.65
C THR A 96 21.80 3.27 15.22
N ASN A 97 20.73 2.49 15.17
CA ASN A 97 20.68 1.13 15.71
C ASN A 97 20.59 0.03 14.63
N GLY A 98 20.41 0.42 13.37
CA GLY A 98 20.29 -0.53 12.25
C GLY A 98 18.97 -1.28 12.17
N GLU A 99 17.92 -0.82 12.86
CA GLU A 99 16.65 -1.48 12.98
C GLU A 99 15.52 -0.73 12.26
N TRP A 100 14.47 -1.46 11.85
CA TRP A 100 13.24 -0.88 11.34
C TRP A 100 12.25 -0.66 12.48
N GLU A 101 11.73 0.54 12.59
CA GLU A 101 10.76 0.96 13.59
C GLU A 101 9.39 1.15 12.93
N LYS A 102 8.35 0.51 13.49
CA LYS A 102 6.97 0.64 13.00
C LYS A 102 6.26 1.80 13.68
N SER A 103 5.55 2.58 12.90
CA SER A 103 4.61 3.57 13.39
C SER A 103 3.30 3.54 12.60
N GLU A 104 2.21 3.92 13.25
CA GLU A 104 0.95 4.21 12.59
C GLU A 104 0.90 5.71 12.33
N ILE A 105 0.65 6.10 11.08
CA ILE A 105 0.50 7.50 10.71
C ILE A 105 -0.94 7.89 10.99
N ALA A 106 -1.15 8.72 12.01
CA ALA A 106 -2.46 9.27 12.31
C ALA A 106 -2.92 10.17 11.16
N SER A 107 -3.86 9.67 10.38
CA SER A 107 -4.48 10.41 9.29
C SER A 107 -5.99 10.25 9.35
N PRO A 108 -6.78 11.32 9.23
CA PRO A 108 -8.23 11.22 9.15
C PRO A 108 -8.70 10.62 7.83
N TRP A 109 -7.81 10.50 6.86
CA TRP A 109 -8.10 9.96 5.54
C TRP A 109 -6.91 9.14 5.02
N ILE A 110 -7.20 7.99 4.45
CA ILE A 110 -6.22 7.02 3.98
C ILE A 110 -6.43 6.83 2.49
N GLY A 111 -5.42 7.22 1.70
CA GLY A 111 -5.36 6.96 0.27
C GLY A 111 -4.24 5.99 -0.06
N ARG A 112 -4.16 5.58 -1.31
CA ARG A 112 -3.16 4.64 -1.81
C ARG A 112 -1.81 5.33 -2.01
N PRO A 113 -0.79 5.05 -1.18
CA PRO A 113 0.46 5.80 -1.22
C PRO A 113 1.27 5.51 -2.49
N VAL A 114 1.66 6.57 -3.18
CA VAL A 114 2.64 6.54 -4.27
C VAL A 114 3.61 7.69 -4.08
N ILE A 115 4.89 7.39 -3.96
CA ILE A 115 5.94 8.40 -3.80
C ILE A 115 6.37 8.90 -5.19
N SER A 116 6.43 10.23 -5.36
CA SER A 116 6.97 10.84 -6.59
C SER A 116 8.45 10.47 -6.81
N PRO A 117 8.95 10.46 -8.05
CA PRO A 117 10.33 10.05 -8.35
C PRO A 117 11.40 10.89 -7.66
N ASP A 118 11.11 12.16 -7.35
CA ASP A 118 12.01 13.03 -6.57
C ASP A 118 12.00 12.72 -5.07
N GLY A 119 10.98 12.00 -4.57
CA GLY A 119 10.79 11.68 -3.16
C GLY A 119 10.08 12.78 -2.36
N GLU A 120 9.67 13.89 -3.01
CA GLU A 120 9.17 15.10 -2.35
C GLU A 120 7.65 15.12 -2.17
N THR A 121 6.95 14.22 -2.85
CA THR A 121 5.48 14.14 -2.76
C THR A 121 5.04 12.71 -2.52
N MET A 122 4.15 12.50 -1.54
CA MET A 122 3.37 11.28 -1.42
C MET A 122 1.97 11.57 -1.91
N HIS A 123 1.59 10.94 -3.03
CA HIS A 123 0.23 10.98 -3.56
C HIS A 123 -0.65 10.00 -2.79
N LEU A 124 -1.87 10.39 -2.51
CA LEU A 124 -2.89 9.65 -1.75
C LEU A 124 -4.26 9.82 -2.44
N GLY A 125 -4.34 9.45 -3.72
CA GLY A 125 -5.53 9.68 -4.55
C GLY A 125 -5.77 11.17 -4.81
N ASP A 126 -6.93 11.70 -4.42
CA ASP A 126 -7.26 13.13 -4.54
C ASP A 126 -6.39 14.07 -3.69
N ASN A 127 -5.57 13.50 -2.82
CA ASN A 127 -4.80 14.24 -1.84
C ASN A 127 -3.31 13.93 -1.96
N TYR A 128 -2.51 14.73 -1.29
CA TYR A 128 -1.06 14.53 -1.24
C TYR A 128 -0.45 15.11 0.03
N LEU A 129 0.75 14.62 0.34
CA LEU A 129 1.63 15.16 1.36
C LEU A 129 2.92 15.66 0.71
N LYS A 130 3.55 16.69 1.27
CA LYS A 130 4.87 17.17 0.88
C LYS A 130 5.92 16.77 1.88
N ARG A 131 7.11 16.44 1.41
CA ARG A 131 8.26 16.18 2.29
C ARG A 131 8.61 17.43 3.09
N THR A 132 8.94 17.24 4.35
CA THR A 132 9.43 18.27 5.26
C THR A 132 10.68 17.78 5.98
N ALA A 133 11.38 18.66 6.69
CA ALA A 133 12.55 18.28 7.47
C ALA A 133 12.24 17.26 8.58
N SER A 134 11.00 17.22 9.08
CA SER A 134 10.54 16.34 10.16
C SER A 134 9.71 15.14 9.70
N GLY A 135 9.49 14.97 8.38
CA GLY A 135 8.64 13.89 7.84
C GLY A 135 7.72 14.39 6.72
N TRP A 136 6.42 14.23 6.87
CA TRP A 136 5.41 14.67 5.90
C TRP A 136 4.62 15.87 6.42
N SER A 137 4.14 16.70 5.49
CA SER A 137 3.25 17.84 5.79
C SER A 137 1.86 17.35 6.21
N GLU A 138 1.01 18.30 6.61
CA GLU A 138 -0.42 18.06 6.65
C GLU A 138 -0.97 17.68 5.28
N LEU A 139 -2.13 16.98 5.27
CA LEU A 139 -2.81 16.56 4.06
C LEU A 139 -3.28 17.75 3.25
N LYS A 140 -2.98 17.73 1.94
CA LYS A 140 -3.40 18.75 0.97
C LYS A 140 -4.26 18.10 -0.10
N LYS A 141 -5.27 18.81 -0.58
CA LYS A 141 -6.11 18.35 -1.70
C LYS A 141 -5.50 18.79 -3.03
N LEU A 142 -5.65 17.95 -4.06
CA LEU A 142 -5.30 18.33 -5.43
C LEU A 142 -6.22 19.46 -5.92
N GLU A 143 -5.63 20.36 -6.71
CA GLU A 143 -6.33 21.50 -7.30
C GLU A 143 -6.93 21.13 -8.67
N PRO A 144 -8.02 21.79 -9.12
CA PRO A 144 -8.46 21.71 -10.50
C PRO A 144 -7.33 22.12 -11.48
N PRO A 145 -7.29 21.53 -12.71
CA PRO A 145 -8.33 20.69 -13.30
C PRO A 145 -8.20 19.20 -12.99
N THR A 146 -7.18 18.78 -12.24
CA THR A 146 -6.93 17.34 -11.96
C THR A 146 -8.14 16.69 -11.26
N VAL A 147 -8.78 17.41 -10.34
CA VAL A 147 -10.03 17.03 -9.69
C VAL A 147 -11.12 18.04 -10.04
N SER A 148 -12.05 17.66 -10.90
CA SER A 148 -12.98 18.63 -11.51
C SER A 148 -14.40 18.64 -10.94
N ASN A 149 -14.84 17.62 -10.20
CA ASN A 149 -16.16 17.61 -9.59
C ASN A 149 -16.29 16.60 -8.42
N ASP A 150 -17.28 16.85 -7.56
CA ASP A 150 -17.53 16.08 -6.33
C ASP A 150 -18.06 14.63 -6.56
N SER A 151 -18.39 14.27 -7.80
CA SER A 151 -18.93 12.94 -8.13
C SER A 151 -17.89 11.96 -8.67
N MET A 152 -16.65 12.41 -8.83
CA MET A 152 -15.53 11.58 -9.28
C MET A 152 -14.36 11.79 -8.33
N TYR A 153 -13.70 10.71 -7.94
CA TYR A 153 -12.48 10.76 -7.15
C TYR A 153 -11.39 9.89 -7.75
N ILE A 154 -10.15 10.23 -7.42
CA ILE A 154 -8.96 9.48 -7.81
C ILE A 154 -8.67 8.47 -6.71
N MET A 155 -8.61 7.17 -7.04
CA MET A 155 -8.18 6.15 -6.08
C MET A 155 -6.67 6.12 -5.94
N ARG A 156 -5.96 6.12 -7.06
CA ARG A 156 -4.50 6.12 -7.09
C ARG A 156 -3.96 7.07 -8.14
N LEU A 157 -2.92 7.81 -7.78
CA LEU A 157 -2.20 8.71 -8.66
C LEU A 157 -0.70 8.41 -8.57
N SER A 158 -0.05 8.28 -9.71
CA SER A 158 1.41 8.26 -9.84
C SER A 158 1.89 9.42 -10.71
N SER A 159 3.14 9.83 -10.53
CA SER A 159 3.73 10.94 -11.30
C SER A 159 5.06 10.55 -11.93
N SER A 160 5.33 11.09 -13.13
CA SER A 160 6.63 10.99 -13.79
C SER A 160 7.62 12.04 -13.26
N THR A 161 8.89 11.92 -13.65
CA THR A 161 9.93 12.91 -13.33
C THR A 161 9.61 14.29 -13.94
N ASN A 162 8.87 14.32 -15.06
CA ASN A 162 8.41 15.56 -15.69
C ASN A 162 7.19 16.17 -14.98
N GLY A 163 6.69 15.53 -13.93
CA GLY A 163 5.50 16.00 -13.20
C GLY A 163 4.18 15.66 -13.87
N THR A 164 4.15 14.86 -14.95
CA THR A 164 2.90 14.35 -15.52
C THR A 164 2.25 13.41 -14.54
N TYR A 165 0.97 13.64 -14.23
CA TYR A 165 0.14 12.75 -13.43
C TYR A 165 -0.51 11.68 -14.29
N TYR A 166 -0.54 10.44 -13.79
CA TYR A 166 -1.30 9.32 -14.32
C TYR A 166 -2.17 8.77 -13.20
N PHE A 167 -3.48 8.66 -13.45
CA PHE A 167 -4.43 8.32 -12.39
C PHE A 167 -5.68 7.63 -12.96
N ASP A 168 -6.29 6.83 -12.12
CA ASP A 168 -7.63 6.32 -12.35
C ASP A 168 -8.69 7.33 -11.88
N THR A 169 -9.90 7.20 -12.40
CA THR A 169 -11.02 8.01 -11.96
C THR A 169 -12.18 7.11 -11.61
N TYR A 170 -12.54 7.08 -10.34
CA TYR A 170 -13.71 6.34 -9.89
C TYR A 170 -14.95 7.22 -9.93
N LYS A 171 -16.03 6.65 -10.46
CA LYS A 171 -17.36 7.22 -10.41
C LYS A 171 -18.36 6.11 -10.07
N GLU A 172 -19.23 6.36 -9.11
CA GLU A 172 -20.25 5.40 -8.71
C GLU A 172 -21.10 4.98 -9.92
N ASN A 173 -21.34 3.66 -10.05
CA ASN A 173 -22.09 3.05 -11.15
C ASN A 173 -21.44 3.14 -12.55
N ASP A 174 -20.15 3.47 -12.65
CA ASP A 174 -19.36 3.37 -13.89
C ASP A 174 -18.25 2.34 -13.68
N SER A 175 -18.23 1.26 -14.43
CA SER A 175 -17.20 0.22 -14.36
C SER A 175 -16.06 0.41 -15.35
N THR A 176 -16.08 1.45 -16.15
CA THR A 176 -15.04 1.68 -17.18
C THR A 176 -13.76 2.27 -16.59
N PHE A 177 -13.87 3.16 -15.59
CA PHE A 177 -12.76 3.78 -14.85
C PHE A 177 -11.55 4.10 -15.73
N PRO A 178 -11.67 4.94 -16.75
CA PRO A 178 -10.57 5.15 -17.68
C PRO A 178 -9.37 5.78 -16.96
N ILE A 179 -8.20 5.21 -17.20
CA ILE A 179 -6.93 5.82 -16.77
C ILE A 179 -6.71 7.07 -17.60
N ARG A 180 -6.36 8.15 -16.91
CA ARG A 180 -6.12 9.48 -17.46
C ARG A 180 -4.70 9.95 -17.15
N TYR A 181 -4.26 10.94 -17.89
CA TYR A 181 -3.04 11.69 -17.57
C TYR A 181 -3.30 13.19 -17.63
N SER A 182 -2.48 13.95 -16.90
CA SER A 182 -2.46 15.41 -16.92
C SER A 182 -1.02 15.89 -16.87
N ARG A 183 -0.57 16.58 -17.91
CA ARG A 183 0.80 17.08 -18.00
C ARG A 183 0.97 18.36 -17.19
N LEU A 184 2.16 18.52 -16.63
CA LEU A 184 2.56 19.76 -15.96
C LEU A 184 3.15 20.74 -16.99
N ILE A 185 2.41 21.77 -17.37
CA ILE A 185 2.82 22.79 -18.35
C ILE A 185 2.92 24.14 -17.65
N ASN A 186 4.10 24.75 -17.68
CA ASN A 186 4.34 26.07 -17.05
C ASN A 186 3.89 26.11 -15.58
N GLY A 187 4.12 25.03 -14.82
CA GLY A 187 3.77 24.94 -13.41
C GLY A 187 2.28 24.69 -13.11
N LYS A 188 1.47 24.42 -14.13
CA LYS A 188 0.04 24.07 -13.98
C LYS A 188 -0.28 22.76 -14.70
N HIS A 189 -1.12 21.95 -14.09
CA HIS A 189 -1.66 20.77 -14.73
C HIS A 189 -2.71 21.16 -15.78
N GLU A 190 -2.66 20.49 -16.95
CA GLU A 190 -3.69 20.63 -17.98
C GLU A 190 -4.92 19.78 -17.67
N GLU A 191 -6.01 19.99 -18.41
CA GLU A 191 -7.22 19.15 -18.32
C GLU A 191 -6.88 17.68 -18.54
N PRO A 192 -7.39 16.77 -17.70
CA PRO A 192 -7.10 15.34 -17.81
C PRO A 192 -7.57 14.72 -19.13
N ILE A 193 -6.69 14.01 -19.78
CA ILE A 193 -6.94 13.32 -21.04
C ILE A 193 -6.95 11.81 -20.81
N ALA A 194 -7.95 11.09 -21.29
CA ALA A 194 -8.00 9.65 -21.22
C ALA A 194 -6.89 9.02 -22.06
N LEU A 195 -6.23 7.99 -21.55
CA LEU A 195 -5.28 7.19 -22.32
C LEU A 195 -5.99 6.45 -23.48
N PRO A 196 -5.26 6.07 -24.54
CA PRO A 196 -5.85 5.42 -25.69
C PRO A 196 -6.41 4.03 -25.37
N LYS A 197 -7.21 3.47 -26.29
CA LYS A 197 -7.78 2.12 -26.19
C LYS A 197 -6.75 1.01 -26.00
N ALA A 198 -5.51 1.22 -26.47
CA ALA A 198 -4.41 0.29 -26.21
C ALA A 198 -4.22 -0.02 -24.70
N ILE A 199 -4.58 0.94 -23.85
CA ILE A 199 -4.57 0.83 -22.38
C ILE A 199 -5.99 0.68 -21.87
N ASN A 200 -6.88 1.63 -22.17
CA ASN A 200 -8.26 1.69 -21.65
C ASN A 200 -9.19 0.68 -22.34
N THR A 201 -8.90 -0.61 -22.17
CA THR A 201 -9.71 -1.76 -22.64
C THR A 201 -9.97 -2.67 -21.44
N GLY A 202 -11.20 -3.21 -21.35
CA GLY A 202 -11.68 -3.97 -20.19
C GLY A 202 -12.52 -3.12 -19.25
N THR A 203 -12.70 -3.59 -18.05
CA THR A 203 -13.43 -2.92 -16.97
C THR A 203 -12.57 -2.81 -15.70
N PHE A 204 -12.96 -1.94 -14.77
CA PHE A 204 -12.24 -1.71 -13.52
C PHE A 204 -10.73 -1.43 -13.73
N LEU A 205 -10.43 -0.60 -14.77
CA LEU A 205 -9.06 -0.15 -15.00
C LEU A 205 -8.62 0.74 -13.86
N SER A 206 -7.60 0.30 -13.12
CA SER A 206 -7.26 0.93 -11.84
C SER A 206 -5.76 0.98 -11.58
N HIS A 207 -5.40 1.74 -10.57
CA HIS A 207 -4.12 1.78 -9.90
C HIS A 207 -2.90 1.98 -10.81
N PRO A 208 -2.90 2.98 -11.70
CA PRO A 208 -1.77 3.20 -12.61
C PRO A 208 -0.48 3.55 -11.86
N PHE A 209 0.61 2.97 -12.31
CA PHE A 209 1.97 3.32 -11.91
C PHE A 209 2.80 3.63 -13.17
N ILE A 210 3.18 4.89 -13.33
CA ILE A 210 4.02 5.36 -14.42
C ILE A 210 5.50 5.22 -14.08
N ALA A 211 6.30 4.72 -14.99
CA ALA A 211 7.77 4.78 -14.89
C ALA A 211 8.24 6.24 -14.74
N PRO A 212 9.30 6.52 -13.95
CA PRO A 212 9.82 7.87 -13.79
C PRO A 212 10.11 8.61 -15.10
N ASP A 213 10.56 7.90 -16.15
CA ASP A 213 10.88 8.39 -17.49
C ASP A 213 9.73 8.23 -18.49
N GLU A 214 8.57 7.78 -18.04
CA GLU A 214 7.37 7.48 -18.84
C GLU A 214 7.57 6.34 -19.86
N SER A 215 8.58 5.51 -19.73
CA SER A 215 8.85 4.41 -20.68
C SER A 215 7.82 3.29 -20.63
N TYR A 216 7.16 3.07 -19.47
CA TYR A 216 6.08 2.11 -19.30
C TYR A 216 5.05 2.56 -18.28
N LEU A 217 3.86 1.98 -18.39
CA LEU A 217 2.74 2.12 -17.43
C LEU A 217 2.31 0.73 -16.96
N LEU A 218 2.29 0.52 -15.65
CA LEU A 218 1.63 -0.62 -15.01
C LEU A 218 0.24 -0.20 -14.56
N PHE A 219 -0.72 -1.11 -14.62
CA PHE A 219 -2.09 -0.92 -14.13
C PHE A 219 -2.78 -2.28 -14.00
N ASP A 220 -3.93 -2.30 -13.37
CA ASP A 220 -4.74 -3.50 -13.28
C ASP A 220 -6.12 -3.32 -13.93
N ALA A 221 -6.70 -4.40 -14.41
CA ALA A 221 -7.99 -4.41 -15.09
C ALA A 221 -8.60 -5.81 -15.13
N ILE A 222 -9.93 -5.88 -15.29
CA ILE A 222 -10.65 -7.10 -15.66
C ILE A 222 -10.77 -7.14 -17.17
N ARG A 223 -10.24 -8.19 -17.81
CA ARG A 223 -10.28 -8.42 -19.25
C ARG A 223 -10.66 -9.86 -19.57
N GLU A 224 -11.24 -10.07 -20.77
CA GLU A 224 -11.65 -11.40 -21.25
C GLU A 224 -10.47 -12.38 -21.40
N ASP A 225 -9.27 -11.88 -21.68
CA ASP A 225 -8.03 -12.63 -21.81
C ASP A 225 -7.21 -12.69 -20.50
N GLY A 226 -7.81 -12.31 -19.37
CA GLY A 226 -7.22 -12.37 -18.04
C GLY A 226 -7.18 -13.78 -17.45
N TYR A 227 -6.50 -13.91 -16.31
CA TYR A 227 -6.37 -15.16 -15.57
C TYR A 227 -7.46 -15.32 -14.50
N GLY A 228 -7.96 -14.21 -13.95
CA GLY A 228 -8.88 -14.23 -12.83
C GLY A 228 -9.80 -13.03 -12.75
N ASP A 229 -9.90 -12.46 -11.55
CA ASP A 229 -10.72 -11.26 -11.32
C ASP A 229 -10.00 -10.04 -11.92
N SER A 230 -9.14 -9.36 -11.21
CA SER A 230 -8.34 -8.28 -11.77
C SER A 230 -6.90 -8.73 -11.98
N ASP A 231 -6.34 -8.48 -13.15
CA ASP A 231 -4.97 -8.83 -13.52
C ASP A 231 -4.12 -7.58 -13.69
N ILE A 232 -2.80 -7.73 -13.49
CA ILE A 232 -1.82 -6.67 -13.74
C ILE A 232 -1.35 -6.71 -15.19
N TYR A 233 -1.36 -5.55 -15.83
CA TYR A 233 -0.90 -5.31 -17.20
C TYR A 233 0.23 -4.29 -17.24
N ILE A 234 1.04 -4.35 -18.30
CA ILE A 234 2.04 -3.35 -18.64
C ILE A 234 1.82 -2.86 -20.07
N SER A 235 2.01 -1.56 -20.29
CA SER A 235 2.10 -0.98 -21.64
C SER A 235 3.40 -0.20 -21.76
N PHE A 236 4.12 -0.39 -22.87
CA PHE A 236 5.37 0.31 -23.16
C PHE A 236 5.14 1.50 -24.10
N LYS A 237 5.81 2.60 -23.83
CA LYS A 237 5.79 3.77 -24.70
C LYS A 237 6.63 3.49 -25.94
N GLN A 238 6.07 3.73 -27.11
CA GLN A 238 6.71 3.50 -28.39
C GLN A 238 7.63 4.67 -28.76
N LYS A 239 8.53 4.46 -29.73
CA LYS A 239 9.47 5.49 -30.20
C LYS A 239 8.79 6.74 -30.76
N ASP A 240 7.59 6.63 -31.28
CA ASP A 240 6.75 7.74 -31.75
C ASP A 240 5.97 8.46 -30.68
N GLY A 241 6.13 8.03 -29.41
CA GLY A 241 5.44 8.57 -28.23
C GLY A 241 4.05 7.99 -27.98
N SER A 242 3.55 7.10 -28.84
CA SER A 242 2.31 6.37 -28.58
C SER A 242 2.47 5.28 -27.52
N TRP A 243 1.35 4.80 -26.99
CA TRP A 243 1.34 3.63 -26.10
C TRP A 243 1.10 2.35 -26.90
N GLY A 244 1.92 1.34 -26.65
CA GLY A 244 1.71 0.00 -27.19
C GLY A 244 0.49 -0.67 -26.55
N ASN A 245 0.06 -1.80 -27.13
CA ASN A 245 -0.99 -2.61 -26.52
C ASN A 245 -0.56 -3.08 -25.13
N ALA A 246 -1.49 -3.11 -24.22
CA ALA A 246 -1.24 -3.65 -22.88
C ALA A 246 -0.96 -5.15 -22.95
N ILE A 247 0.04 -5.59 -22.22
CA ILE A 247 0.50 -6.97 -22.12
C ILE A 247 0.18 -7.46 -20.69
N ASN A 248 -0.52 -8.59 -20.57
CA ASN A 248 -0.73 -9.25 -19.29
C ASN A 248 0.60 -9.76 -18.73
N LEU A 249 0.86 -9.59 -17.43
CA LEU A 249 2.14 -10.02 -16.84
C LEU A 249 2.30 -11.55 -16.71
N GLY A 250 1.29 -12.31 -17.12
CA GLY A 250 1.33 -13.76 -17.20
C GLY A 250 1.11 -14.48 -15.87
N ASP A 251 1.02 -15.80 -15.94
CA ASP A 251 0.61 -16.72 -14.89
C ASP A 251 1.51 -16.79 -13.64
N LYS A 252 2.69 -16.21 -13.70
CA LYS A 252 3.57 -16.07 -12.52
C LYS A 252 3.15 -14.91 -11.62
N ILE A 253 2.59 -13.86 -12.22
CA ILE A 253 2.15 -12.65 -11.53
C ILE A 253 0.65 -12.68 -11.32
N ASN A 254 -0.11 -12.99 -12.36
CA ASN A 254 -1.56 -13.04 -12.33
C ASN A 254 -2.03 -14.48 -12.08
N THR A 255 -3.06 -14.64 -11.25
CA THR A 255 -3.63 -15.94 -10.87
C THR A 255 -5.14 -15.91 -11.14
N ASN A 256 -5.86 -16.89 -10.65
CA ASN A 256 -7.33 -16.84 -10.65
C ASN A 256 -7.92 -15.91 -9.58
N ALA A 257 -7.09 -15.26 -8.78
CA ALA A 257 -7.49 -14.30 -7.75
C ALA A 257 -7.45 -12.85 -8.30
N TRP A 258 -7.60 -11.89 -7.42
CA TRP A 258 -7.43 -10.47 -7.69
C TRP A 258 -5.98 -10.07 -7.45
N GLU A 259 -5.33 -9.53 -8.46
CA GLU A 259 -4.03 -8.87 -8.37
C GLU A 259 -4.14 -7.41 -8.79
N ALA A 260 -3.56 -6.51 -8.00
CA ALA A 260 -3.68 -5.07 -8.25
C ALA A 260 -2.54 -4.24 -7.64
N SER A 261 -2.61 -2.93 -7.89
CA SER A 261 -1.76 -1.92 -7.24
C SER A 261 -0.26 -2.12 -7.48
N ALA A 262 0.10 -2.53 -8.68
CA ALA A 262 1.50 -2.75 -9.05
C ALA A 262 2.35 -1.47 -8.95
N SER A 263 3.59 -1.61 -8.51
CA SER A 263 4.60 -0.55 -8.47
C SER A 263 6.01 -1.12 -8.54
N ILE A 264 6.98 -0.31 -8.97
CA ILE A 264 8.40 -0.68 -8.96
C ILE A 264 9.09 0.08 -7.84
N THR A 265 10.00 -0.60 -7.13
CA THR A 265 10.82 0.05 -6.09
C THR A 265 11.65 1.19 -6.70
N PRO A 266 11.98 2.25 -5.93
CA PRO A 266 12.76 3.39 -6.41
C PRO A 266 14.13 3.02 -7.00
N ASP A 267 14.72 1.90 -6.56
CA ASP A 267 15.98 1.36 -7.10
C ASP A 267 15.79 0.50 -8.38
N GLY A 268 14.55 0.35 -8.85
CA GLY A 268 14.19 -0.35 -10.09
C GLY A 268 14.29 -1.88 -10.02
N LYS A 269 14.52 -2.46 -8.84
CA LYS A 269 14.85 -3.89 -8.74
C LYS A 269 13.66 -4.82 -8.55
N TYR A 270 12.59 -4.36 -7.91
CA TYR A 270 11.48 -5.22 -7.54
C TYR A 270 10.14 -4.63 -7.95
N LEU A 271 9.28 -5.51 -8.45
CA LEU A 271 7.86 -5.27 -8.64
C LEU A 271 7.14 -5.63 -7.34
N PHE A 272 6.35 -4.71 -6.81
CA PHE A 272 5.42 -4.90 -5.70
C PHE A 272 3.99 -4.88 -6.22
N PHE A 273 3.12 -5.68 -5.66
CA PHE A 273 1.70 -5.70 -5.96
C PHE A 273 0.91 -6.33 -4.82
N SER A 274 -0.40 -6.09 -4.80
CA SER A 274 -1.32 -6.71 -3.85
C SER A 274 -2.01 -7.90 -4.49
N ARG A 275 -2.21 -8.99 -3.73
CA ARG A 275 -2.92 -10.20 -4.16
C ARG A 275 -3.91 -10.64 -3.10
N ASN A 276 -5.14 -10.94 -3.51
CA ASN A 276 -6.08 -11.64 -2.65
C ASN A 276 -5.62 -13.10 -2.45
N VAL A 277 -5.35 -13.45 -1.21
CA VAL A 277 -4.96 -14.82 -0.79
C VAL A 277 -6.03 -15.48 0.08
N GLY A 278 -7.11 -14.75 0.35
CA GLY A 278 -8.31 -15.21 1.02
C GLY A 278 -9.39 -15.71 0.05
N SER A 279 -10.64 -15.55 0.44
CA SER A 279 -11.80 -15.83 -0.40
C SER A 279 -12.25 -14.61 -1.22
N ASP A 280 -13.37 -14.77 -1.93
CA ASP A 280 -14.02 -13.67 -2.67
C ASP A 280 -14.55 -12.54 -1.76
N ASP A 281 -14.56 -12.75 -0.43
CA ASP A 281 -14.92 -11.73 0.56
C ASP A 281 -13.74 -10.77 0.87
N PHE A 282 -12.57 -11.01 0.29
CA PHE A 282 -11.36 -10.19 0.49
C PHE A 282 -10.98 -10.01 1.96
N GLU A 283 -11.09 -11.05 2.77
CA GLU A 283 -10.69 -11.01 4.17
C GLU A 283 -9.18 -10.99 4.36
N ASN A 284 -8.44 -11.53 3.38
CA ASN A 284 -6.98 -11.58 3.40
C ASN A 284 -6.39 -11.16 2.05
N VAL A 285 -5.66 -10.06 2.05
CA VAL A 285 -4.90 -9.55 0.90
C VAL A 285 -3.48 -9.26 1.36
N ASP A 286 -2.51 -9.82 0.68
CA ASP A 286 -1.10 -9.65 0.97
C ASP A 286 -0.38 -8.76 -0.05
N ILE A 287 0.67 -8.07 0.40
CA ILE A 287 1.62 -7.41 -0.48
C ILE A 287 2.68 -8.43 -0.90
N PHE A 288 2.77 -8.66 -2.21
CA PHE A 288 3.78 -9.52 -2.84
C PHE A 288 4.88 -8.71 -3.50
N TRP A 289 6.05 -9.32 -3.64
CA TRP A 289 7.15 -8.76 -4.40
C TRP A 289 7.90 -9.81 -5.20
N VAL A 290 8.56 -9.38 -6.29
CA VAL A 290 9.30 -10.24 -7.22
C VAL A 290 10.40 -9.42 -7.90
N ASP A 291 11.47 -10.05 -8.41
CA ASP A 291 12.50 -9.37 -9.22
C ASP A 291 11.85 -8.73 -10.46
N ALA A 292 12.08 -7.45 -10.66
CA ALA A 292 11.47 -6.66 -11.76
C ALA A 292 11.88 -7.15 -13.17
N LYS A 293 12.88 -8.03 -13.28
CA LYS A 293 13.22 -8.68 -14.56
C LYS A 293 12.05 -9.43 -15.18
N VAL A 294 11.06 -9.86 -14.38
CA VAL A 294 9.85 -10.51 -14.91
C VAL A 294 9.10 -9.65 -15.90
N ILE A 295 9.08 -8.31 -15.72
CA ILE A 295 8.37 -7.38 -16.62
C ILE A 295 9.24 -6.92 -17.78
N PHE A 296 10.54 -6.69 -17.58
CA PHE A 296 11.42 -6.20 -18.63
C PHE A 296 11.77 -7.26 -19.68
N SER A 297 11.49 -8.53 -19.42
CA SER A 297 11.55 -9.58 -20.43
C SER A 297 10.44 -9.49 -21.47
N LEU A 298 9.30 -8.84 -21.12
CA LEU A 298 8.13 -8.68 -21.99
C LEU A 298 8.32 -7.57 -23.04
N GLU A 299 9.21 -6.61 -22.81
CA GLU A 299 9.52 -5.54 -23.79
C GLU A 299 10.16 -6.08 -25.09
N ARG A 300 10.79 -7.25 -25.01
CA ARG A 300 11.56 -7.86 -26.10
C ARG A 300 10.78 -8.90 -26.90
N SER A 301 9.56 -9.19 -26.50
CA SER A 301 8.68 -10.14 -27.18
C SER A 301 7.70 -9.44 -28.13
#